data_d5ee8a8c1aec376860da8513fc44d545
#
_entry.id   d5ee8a8c1aec376860da8513fc44d545
#
_cell.length_a   1.000
_cell.length_b   1.000
_cell.length_c   1.000
_cell.angle_alpha   90.00
_cell.angle_beta   90.00
_cell.angle_gamma   90.00
#
_symmetry.space_group_name_H-M   'P 1'
#
loop_
_entity.id
_entity.type
_entity.pdbx_description
1 polymer ?
#
loop_
_entity_poly.entity_id
_entity_poly.type
_entity_poly.pdbx_seq_one_letter_code
_entity_poly.pdbx_strand_id
1 'polypeptide(L)'
;TELIAQKLGVQLNHIPYKGSSDLAQAITGGHLMAAADSTCFAPLVQAGKLRVLNTWGEKRLDKFPDAPTLKELGLDIVQNSPFGIGAPRDTPPDVVKKLHDAFKKAMEDPSYVQALARYDMLPIYMDSAQYRKFAQDTFTREKALVEKLGLAKPN
;
A
#
# COMPACT_ATOMS: atom_id res chain seq x y z
N THR A 1 10.82 1.20 1.49
CA THR A 1 11.97 1.93 2.10
C THR A 1 13.22 1.84 1.25
N GLU A 2 13.61 0.66 0.74
CA GLU A 2 14.85 0.45 -0.03
C GLU A 2 14.98 1.34 -1.28
N LEU A 3 13.89 1.53 -2.05
CA LEU A 3 13.89 2.45 -3.20
C LEU A 3 14.19 3.90 -2.79
N ILE A 4 13.66 4.32 -1.65
CA ILE A 4 13.90 5.66 -1.10
C ILE A 4 15.37 5.79 -0.73
N ALA A 5 15.91 4.79 -0.01
CA ALA A 5 17.32 4.75 0.38
C ALA A 5 18.26 4.83 -0.81
N GLN A 6 18.00 4.05 -1.88
CA GLN A 6 18.79 4.09 -3.11
C GLN A 6 18.74 5.44 -3.80
N LYS A 7 17.54 6.04 -3.93
CA LYS A 7 17.39 7.35 -4.59
C LYS A 7 18.05 8.49 -3.83
N LEU A 8 18.10 8.39 -2.50
CA LEU A 8 18.74 9.37 -1.63
C LEU A 8 20.23 9.10 -1.39
N GLY A 9 20.76 7.97 -1.85
CA GLY A 9 22.16 7.59 -1.61
C GLY A 9 22.47 7.32 -0.13
N VAL A 10 21.47 6.91 0.67
CA VAL A 10 21.63 6.61 2.10
C VAL A 10 21.50 5.13 2.37
N GLN A 11 22.12 4.67 3.45
CA GLN A 11 21.95 3.30 3.93
C GLN A 11 20.94 3.28 5.08
N LEU A 12 19.96 2.37 4.99
CA LEU A 12 18.99 2.11 6.03
C LEU A 12 19.19 0.70 6.58
N ASN A 13 19.14 0.56 7.89
CA ASN A 13 19.08 -0.76 8.52
C ASN A 13 17.62 -1.23 8.53
N HIS A 14 17.27 -2.10 7.59
CA HIS A 14 15.91 -2.62 7.45
C HIS A 14 15.66 -3.76 8.44
N ILE A 15 14.69 -3.56 9.33
CA ILE A 15 14.26 -4.55 10.32
C ILE A 15 12.83 -4.96 9.97
N PRO A 16 12.61 -6.17 9.39
CA PRO A 16 11.28 -6.63 9.01
C PRO A 16 10.47 -7.08 10.24
N TYR A 17 9.19 -6.73 10.27
CA TYR A 17 8.22 -7.18 11.26
C TYR A 17 7.13 -8.04 10.62
N LYS A 18 6.53 -8.96 11.39
CA LYS A 18 5.50 -9.87 10.88
C LYS A 18 4.14 -9.20 10.68
N GLY A 19 3.93 -8.04 11.27
CA GLY A 19 2.68 -7.30 11.16
C GLY A 19 2.73 -5.92 11.78
N SER A 20 1.73 -5.11 11.47
CA SER A 20 1.64 -3.72 11.89
C SER A 20 1.58 -3.53 13.41
N SER A 21 1.02 -4.48 14.15
CA SER A 21 0.94 -4.41 15.62
C SER A 21 2.31 -4.46 16.27
N ASP A 22 3.17 -5.40 15.85
CA ASP A 22 4.53 -5.54 16.37
C ASP A 22 5.38 -4.32 15.99
N LEU A 23 5.21 -3.84 14.75
CA LEU A 23 5.90 -2.65 14.27
C LEU A 23 5.47 -1.40 15.04
N ALA A 24 4.18 -1.25 15.34
CA ALA A 24 3.65 -0.15 16.14
C ALA A 24 4.22 -0.14 17.58
N GLN A 25 4.33 -1.30 18.22
CA GLN A 25 4.96 -1.42 19.54
C GLN A 25 6.45 -1.04 19.48
N ALA A 26 7.17 -1.53 18.48
CA ALA A 26 8.60 -1.26 18.34
C ALA A 26 8.90 0.24 18.14
N ILE A 27 8.14 0.93 17.28
CA ILE A 27 8.36 2.35 17.03
C ILE A 27 7.93 3.21 18.22
N THR A 28 6.80 2.91 18.87
CA THR A 28 6.34 3.65 20.06
C THR A 28 7.20 3.37 21.29
N GLY A 29 7.84 2.20 21.36
CA GLY A 29 8.83 1.84 22.39
C GLY A 29 10.22 2.43 22.15
N GLY A 30 10.43 3.19 21.06
CA GLY A 30 11.73 3.81 20.75
C GLY A 30 12.80 2.84 20.20
N HIS A 31 12.40 1.62 19.81
CA HIS A 31 13.30 0.63 19.22
C HIS A 31 13.59 0.90 17.73
N LEU A 32 12.81 1.76 17.08
CA LEU A 32 12.95 2.16 15.69
C LEU A 32 12.91 3.69 15.58
N MET A 33 13.72 4.23 14.68
CA MET A 33 13.70 5.67 14.35
C MET A 33 12.58 6.03 13.40
N ALA A 34 12.21 5.13 12.49
CA ALA A 34 11.14 5.31 11.50
C ALA A 34 10.50 3.98 11.16
N ALA A 35 9.26 4.03 10.70
CA ALA A 35 8.53 2.87 10.23
C ALA A 35 7.82 3.20 8.91
N ALA A 36 7.67 2.20 8.05
CA ALA A 36 6.92 2.26 6.81
C ALA A 36 5.83 1.19 6.83
N ASP A 37 4.59 1.61 6.79
CA ASP A 37 3.42 0.74 6.80
C ASP A 37 2.22 1.46 6.18
N SER A 38 1.06 0.82 6.23
CA SER A 38 -0.21 1.37 5.79
C SER A 38 -0.80 2.37 6.81
N THR A 39 -2.05 2.77 6.61
CA THR A 39 -2.76 3.74 7.45
C THR A 39 -3.09 3.26 8.87
N CYS A 40 -2.69 2.04 9.26
CA CYS A 40 -2.91 1.50 10.61
C CYS A 40 -2.26 2.33 11.73
N PHE A 41 -1.29 3.19 11.42
CA PHE A 41 -0.68 4.12 12.38
C PHE A 41 -1.48 5.40 12.62
N ALA A 42 -2.56 5.65 11.89
CA ALA A 42 -3.35 6.85 12.01
C ALA A 42 -3.79 7.17 13.45
N PRO A 43 -4.27 6.22 14.27
CA PRO A 43 -4.63 6.49 15.67
C PRO A 43 -3.44 6.95 16.53
N LEU A 44 -2.23 6.44 16.27
CA LEU A 44 -1.02 6.83 17.00
C LEU A 44 -0.55 8.24 16.61
N VAL A 45 -0.74 8.61 15.35
CA VAL A 45 -0.48 9.98 14.87
C VAL A 45 -1.46 10.96 15.48
N GLN A 46 -2.75 10.62 15.51
CA GLN A 46 -3.79 11.45 16.14
C GLN A 46 -3.56 11.64 17.64
N ALA A 47 -3.04 10.60 18.31
CA ALA A 47 -2.64 10.67 19.72
C ALA A 47 -1.31 11.41 19.97
N GLY A 48 -0.68 11.97 18.92
CA GLY A 48 0.59 12.69 19.02
C GLY A 48 1.80 11.81 19.34
N LYS A 49 1.66 10.47 19.27
CA LYS A 49 2.75 9.53 19.56
C LYS A 49 3.67 9.31 18.35
N LEU A 50 3.17 9.53 17.15
CA LEU A 50 3.92 9.43 15.91
C LEU A 50 3.66 10.65 15.04
N ARG A 51 4.56 10.89 14.08
CA ARG A 51 4.43 11.90 13.05
C ARG A 51 4.54 11.26 11.68
N VAL A 52 3.62 11.59 10.75
CA VAL A 52 3.74 11.20 9.34
C VAL A 52 4.79 12.08 8.69
N LEU A 53 5.81 11.47 8.11
CA LEU A 53 6.89 12.17 7.39
C LEU A 53 6.54 12.39 5.92
N ASN A 54 5.93 11.41 5.30
CA ASN A 54 5.48 11.44 3.90
C ASN A 54 4.43 10.36 3.65
N THR A 55 3.76 10.47 2.52
CA THR A 55 2.84 9.46 1.99
C THR A 55 3.30 8.98 0.62
N TRP A 56 2.82 7.81 0.18
CA TRP A 56 3.29 7.16 -1.05
C TRP A 56 2.26 7.14 -2.17
N GLY A 57 1.14 7.81 -1.97
CA GLY A 57 0.10 7.97 -2.99
C GLY A 57 0.44 9.05 -4.03
N GLU A 58 -0.40 9.14 -5.06
CA GLU A 58 -0.34 10.22 -6.07
C GLU A 58 -0.67 11.60 -5.47
N LYS A 59 -1.50 11.63 -4.42
CA LYS A 59 -1.96 12.82 -3.72
C LYS A 59 -1.81 12.65 -2.23
N ARG A 60 -1.74 13.75 -1.50
CA ARG A 60 -1.78 13.76 -0.03
C ARG A 60 -3.08 13.10 0.46
N LEU A 61 -3.02 12.52 1.64
CA LEU A 61 -4.20 12.02 2.33
C LEU A 61 -4.93 13.18 3.01
N ASP A 62 -6.25 13.26 2.86
CA ASP A 62 -7.08 14.31 3.49
C ASP A 62 -6.91 14.36 5.01
N LYS A 63 -6.67 13.21 5.62
CA LYS A 63 -6.45 13.07 7.06
C LYS A 63 -5.09 13.61 7.52
N PHE A 64 -4.11 13.67 6.61
CA PHE A 64 -2.75 14.13 6.88
C PHE A 64 -2.32 15.17 5.82
N PRO A 65 -3.01 16.32 5.75
CA PRO A 65 -2.80 17.32 4.70
C PRO A 65 -1.39 17.92 4.73
N ASP A 66 -0.75 17.93 5.90
CA ASP A 66 0.61 18.47 6.08
C ASP A 66 1.71 17.48 5.67
N ALA A 67 1.36 16.19 5.50
CA ALA A 67 2.33 15.19 5.08
C ALA A 67 2.48 15.18 3.54
N PRO A 68 3.65 15.55 3.00
CA PRO A 68 3.87 15.55 1.56
C PRO A 68 3.89 14.14 0.99
N THR A 69 3.60 14.00 -0.29
CA THR A 69 3.86 12.76 -1.02
C THR A 69 5.36 12.63 -1.35
N LEU A 70 5.82 11.42 -1.67
CA LEU A 70 7.19 11.23 -2.16
C LEU A 70 7.46 12.01 -3.45
N LYS A 71 6.46 12.14 -4.32
CA LYS A 71 6.55 12.97 -5.54
C LYS A 71 6.82 14.45 -5.23
N GLU A 72 6.10 15.02 -4.26
CA GLU A 72 6.30 16.40 -3.83
C GLU A 72 7.69 16.63 -3.21
N LEU A 73 8.30 15.58 -2.67
CA LEU A 73 9.67 15.58 -2.15
C LEU A 73 10.73 15.33 -3.24
N GLY A 74 10.35 15.30 -4.51
CA GLY A 74 11.27 15.07 -5.63
C GLY A 74 11.61 13.60 -5.89
N LEU A 75 10.97 12.67 -5.19
CA LEU A 75 11.13 11.24 -5.41
C LEU A 75 9.98 10.74 -6.27
N ASP A 76 10.24 10.43 -7.53
CA ASP A 76 9.25 9.82 -8.42
C ASP A 76 8.99 8.37 -8.03
N ILE A 77 8.29 8.21 -6.90
CA ILE A 77 7.86 6.93 -6.33
C ILE A 77 6.39 7.07 -5.97
N VAL A 78 5.56 6.23 -6.57
CA VAL A 78 4.16 6.02 -6.18
C VAL A 78 3.97 4.54 -5.91
N GLN A 79 3.49 4.22 -4.73
CA GLN A 79 3.24 2.84 -4.31
C GLN A 79 1.81 2.73 -3.78
N ASN A 80 0.96 2.15 -4.59
CA ASN A 80 -0.40 1.79 -4.21
C ASN A 80 -0.50 0.27 -4.01
N SER A 81 -1.24 -0.15 -3.02
CA SER A 81 -1.51 -1.56 -2.74
C SER A 81 -3.03 -1.79 -2.76
N PRO A 82 -3.65 -1.83 -3.94
CA PRO A 82 -5.09 -2.02 -4.04
C PRO A 82 -5.49 -3.43 -3.62
N PHE A 83 -6.58 -3.54 -2.88
CA PHE A 83 -7.22 -4.82 -2.64
C PHE A 83 -7.97 -5.27 -3.89
N GLY A 84 -7.94 -6.57 -4.15
CA GLY A 84 -8.65 -7.16 -5.27
C GLY A 84 -9.24 -8.52 -4.91
N ILE A 85 -10.15 -9.00 -5.76
CA ILE A 85 -10.78 -10.31 -5.60
C ILE A 85 -10.26 -11.21 -6.72
N GLY A 86 -9.69 -12.34 -6.33
CA GLY A 86 -9.23 -13.38 -7.24
C GLY A 86 -10.23 -14.55 -7.30
N ALA A 87 -10.28 -15.20 -8.44
CA ALA A 87 -10.96 -16.46 -8.64
C ALA A 87 -9.97 -17.52 -9.15
N PRO A 88 -10.24 -18.83 -8.96
CA PRO A 88 -9.46 -19.88 -9.56
C PRO A 88 -9.33 -19.71 -11.07
N ARG A 89 -8.20 -20.18 -11.65
CA ARG A 89 -7.88 -19.98 -13.07
C ARG A 89 -8.99 -20.41 -14.02
N ASP A 90 -9.63 -21.53 -13.72
CA ASP A 90 -10.61 -22.17 -14.60
C ASP A 90 -12.06 -21.81 -14.24
N THR A 91 -12.26 -20.72 -13.50
CA THR A 91 -13.60 -20.20 -13.22
C THR A 91 -14.28 -19.78 -14.53
N PRO A 92 -15.50 -20.26 -14.83
CA PRO A 92 -16.21 -19.92 -16.06
C PRO A 92 -16.37 -18.39 -16.21
N PRO A 93 -16.24 -17.85 -17.45
CA PRO A 93 -16.28 -16.41 -17.68
C PRO A 93 -17.58 -15.73 -17.24
N ASP A 94 -18.72 -16.43 -17.36
CA ASP A 94 -20.02 -15.92 -16.91
C ASP A 94 -20.10 -15.81 -15.38
N VAL A 95 -19.45 -16.73 -14.65
CA VAL A 95 -19.33 -16.66 -13.19
C VAL A 95 -18.42 -15.49 -12.79
N VAL A 96 -17.27 -15.33 -13.47
CA VAL A 96 -16.37 -14.19 -13.24
C VAL A 96 -17.12 -12.88 -13.48
N LYS A 97 -17.91 -12.81 -14.55
CA LYS A 97 -18.72 -11.60 -14.86
C LYS A 97 -19.75 -11.31 -13.77
N LYS A 98 -20.47 -12.33 -13.30
CA LYS A 98 -21.46 -12.16 -12.22
C LYS A 98 -20.82 -11.67 -10.93
N LEU A 99 -19.67 -12.25 -10.55
CA LEU A 99 -18.90 -11.80 -9.38
C LEU A 99 -18.43 -10.35 -9.55
N HIS A 100 -17.82 -10.03 -10.70
CA HIS A 100 -17.39 -8.67 -11.01
C HIS A 100 -18.52 -7.66 -10.86
N ASP A 101 -19.69 -7.92 -11.48
CA ASP A 101 -20.82 -7.00 -11.46
C ASP A 101 -21.37 -6.81 -10.03
N ALA A 102 -21.43 -7.90 -9.25
CA ALA A 102 -21.86 -7.85 -7.84
C ALA A 102 -20.90 -7.02 -6.98
N PHE A 103 -19.60 -7.25 -7.09
CA PHE A 103 -18.60 -6.49 -6.33
C PHE A 103 -18.51 -5.04 -6.77
N LYS A 104 -18.61 -4.77 -8.08
CA LYS A 104 -18.67 -3.40 -8.58
C LYS A 104 -19.84 -2.64 -7.97
N LYS A 105 -21.03 -3.25 -7.95
CA LYS A 105 -22.21 -2.66 -7.31
C LYS A 105 -22.01 -2.44 -5.81
N ALA A 106 -21.36 -3.39 -5.12
CA ALA A 106 -21.07 -3.27 -3.70
C ALA A 106 -20.11 -2.09 -3.39
N MET A 107 -19.24 -1.69 -4.32
CA MET A 107 -18.38 -0.52 -4.13
C MET A 107 -19.15 0.81 -4.09
N GLU A 108 -20.38 0.84 -4.59
CA GLU A 108 -21.25 2.02 -4.57
C GLU A 108 -22.10 2.08 -3.29
N ASP A 109 -22.06 1.02 -2.46
CA ASP A 109 -22.84 0.97 -1.22
C ASP A 109 -22.29 1.96 -0.18
N PRO A 110 -23.14 2.79 0.44
CA PRO A 110 -22.69 3.76 1.44
C PRO A 110 -21.93 3.14 2.61
N SER A 111 -22.27 1.92 3.01
CA SER A 111 -21.58 1.22 4.10
C SER A 111 -20.13 0.87 3.73
N TYR A 112 -19.91 0.49 2.47
CA TYR A 112 -18.56 0.23 1.95
C TYR A 112 -17.73 1.52 1.88
N VAL A 113 -18.30 2.61 1.36
CA VAL A 113 -17.63 3.91 1.30
C VAL A 113 -17.24 4.40 2.69
N GLN A 114 -18.17 4.26 3.68
CA GLN A 114 -17.89 4.61 5.06
C GLN A 114 -16.79 3.72 5.68
N ALA A 115 -16.78 2.43 5.36
CA ALA A 115 -15.72 1.53 5.83
C ALA A 115 -14.36 1.94 5.29
N LEU A 116 -14.26 2.25 3.99
CA LEU A 116 -13.01 2.74 3.39
C LEU A 116 -12.52 4.04 4.06
N ALA A 117 -13.44 4.99 4.29
CA ALA A 117 -13.11 6.26 4.95
C ALA A 117 -12.53 6.07 6.37
N ARG A 118 -13.02 5.05 7.12
CA ARG A 118 -12.48 4.72 8.46
C ARG A 118 -11.02 4.28 8.43
N TYR A 119 -10.60 3.67 7.33
CA TYR A 119 -9.25 3.16 7.13
C TYR A 119 -8.39 4.07 6.24
N ASP A 120 -8.88 5.28 5.93
CA ASP A 120 -8.20 6.24 5.04
C ASP A 120 -7.84 5.62 3.66
N MET A 121 -8.73 4.77 3.17
CA MET A 121 -8.58 4.10 1.89
C MET A 121 -9.43 4.81 0.83
N LEU A 122 -8.85 5.00 -0.34
CA LEU A 122 -9.57 5.53 -1.50
C LEU A 122 -10.19 4.38 -2.31
N PRO A 123 -11.45 4.51 -2.76
CA PRO A 123 -12.02 3.54 -3.67
C PRO A 123 -11.30 3.63 -5.02
N ILE A 124 -10.71 2.54 -5.45
CA ILE A 124 -10.10 2.41 -6.77
C ILE A 124 -10.81 1.27 -7.48
N TYR A 125 -11.48 1.59 -8.59
CA TYR A 125 -12.09 0.59 -9.44
C TYR A 125 -11.19 0.23 -10.60
N MET A 126 -11.03 -1.07 -10.82
CA MET A 126 -10.42 -1.64 -12.01
C MET A 126 -11.28 -2.83 -12.47
N ASP A 127 -11.59 -2.90 -13.75
CA ASP A 127 -12.19 -4.10 -14.30
C ASP A 127 -11.18 -5.27 -14.37
N SER A 128 -11.64 -6.47 -14.73
CA SER A 128 -10.82 -7.67 -14.75
C SER A 128 -9.59 -7.56 -15.66
N ALA A 129 -9.69 -6.85 -16.78
CA ALA A 129 -8.59 -6.66 -17.73
C ALA A 129 -7.57 -5.64 -17.19
N GLN A 130 -8.07 -4.53 -16.68
CA GLN A 130 -7.25 -3.49 -16.05
C GLN A 130 -6.50 -4.02 -14.82
N TYR A 131 -7.20 -4.78 -13.95
CA TYR A 131 -6.58 -5.35 -12.76
C TYR A 131 -5.54 -6.42 -13.11
N ARG A 132 -5.80 -7.25 -14.12
CA ARG A 132 -4.81 -8.22 -14.63
C ARG A 132 -3.56 -7.52 -15.14
N LYS A 133 -3.72 -6.49 -15.95
CA LYS A 133 -2.59 -5.69 -16.44
C LYS A 133 -1.81 -5.06 -15.29
N PHE A 134 -2.50 -4.42 -14.35
CA PHE A 134 -1.89 -3.84 -13.15
C PHE A 134 -1.09 -4.89 -12.36
N ALA A 135 -1.66 -6.08 -12.15
CA ALA A 135 -0.99 -7.15 -11.41
C ALA A 135 0.27 -7.66 -12.15
N GLN A 136 0.22 -7.81 -13.47
CA GLN A 136 1.36 -8.22 -14.28
C GLN A 136 2.48 -7.17 -14.28
N ASP A 137 2.13 -5.92 -14.50
CA ASP A 137 3.09 -4.81 -14.50
C ASP A 137 3.76 -4.66 -13.13
N THR A 138 2.96 -4.76 -12.07
CA THR A 138 3.45 -4.71 -10.67
C THR A 138 4.36 -5.88 -10.39
N PHE A 139 3.98 -7.11 -10.75
CA PHE A 139 4.81 -8.30 -10.54
C PHE A 139 6.16 -8.15 -11.24
N THR A 140 6.17 -7.70 -12.50
CA THR A 140 7.41 -7.52 -13.27
C THR A 140 8.34 -6.49 -12.61
N ARG A 141 7.77 -5.34 -12.21
CA ARG A 141 8.53 -4.27 -11.55
C ARG A 141 9.07 -4.71 -10.19
N GLU A 142 8.23 -5.31 -9.35
CA GLU A 142 8.64 -5.73 -8.01
C GLU A 142 9.63 -6.89 -8.06
N LYS A 143 9.48 -7.83 -9.00
CA LYS A 143 10.44 -8.90 -9.21
C LYS A 143 11.83 -8.34 -9.54
N ALA A 144 11.91 -7.43 -10.50
CA ALA A 144 13.18 -6.80 -10.88
C ALA A 144 13.81 -6.03 -9.69
N LEU A 145 12.98 -5.37 -8.88
CA LEU A 145 13.44 -4.68 -7.68
C LEU A 145 13.99 -5.65 -6.63
N VAL A 146 13.27 -6.74 -6.34
CA VAL A 146 13.68 -7.76 -5.36
C VAL A 146 15.01 -8.42 -5.79
N GLU A 147 15.16 -8.73 -7.07
CA GLU A 147 16.40 -9.25 -7.64
C GLU A 147 17.56 -8.26 -7.50
N LYS A 148 17.33 -6.98 -7.89
CA LYS A 148 18.32 -5.91 -7.77
C LYS A 148 18.79 -5.68 -6.34
N LEU A 149 17.91 -5.84 -5.36
CA LEU A 149 18.19 -5.67 -3.93
C LEU A 149 18.82 -6.91 -3.28
N GLY A 150 18.96 -8.03 -4.00
CA GLY A 150 19.46 -9.28 -3.45
C GLY A 150 18.51 -9.92 -2.41
N LEU A 151 17.21 -9.57 -2.46
CA LEU A 151 16.20 -10.06 -1.53
C LEU A 151 15.47 -11.31 -2.06
N ALA A 152 15.79 -11.76 -3.27
CA ALA A 152 15.24 -12.99 -3.83
C ALA A 152 15.67 -14.18 -2.96
N LYS A 153 14.71 -14.98 -2.47
CA LYS A 153 15.06 -16.24 -1.82
C LYS A 153 15.64 -17.18 -2.87
N PRO A 154 16.76 -17.87 -2.59
CA PRO A 154 17.20 -18.96 -3.46
C PRO A 154 16.06 -20.01 -3.54
N ASN A 155 15.78 -20.46 -4.77
CA ASN A 155 14.82 -21.55 -5.01
C ASN A 155 15.28 -22.84 -4.37
#